data_c33b2468af9b319b14f49f26ff7ff6fc
#
_entry.id   c33b2468af9b319b14f49f26ff7ff6fc
#
_cell.length_a   1.000
_cell.length_b   1.000
_cell.length_c   1.000
_cell.angle_alpha   90.00
_cell.angle_beta   90.00
_cell.angle_gamma   90.00
#
_symmetry.space_group_name_H-M   'P 1'
#
loop_
_entity.id
_entity.type
_entity.pdbx_description
1 polymer ?
#
loop_
_entity_poly.entity_id
_entity_poly.type
_entity_poly.pdbx_seq_one_letter_code
_entity_poly.pdbx_strand_id
1 'polypeptide(L)'
;MSISYQPPYTVTPAIIRLISNISEQLGRLSVLMDENNLRLRRINRIRTIQGSLAIEGNTLSEAQITAILEGKRVMAPPKDIQEVRNAIKAYEQFESWQPTNGKHLLQAHQVMMAGLIDDAGRYRSGDVGVMNVEAVVHMAPPAINIRSSPVRYSITNSSLFTHLPMAMVAWGAYGRHWS
;
A
#
# COMPACT_ATOMS: atom_id res chain seq x y z
N MET A 1 32.75 2.09 5.16
CA MET A 1 32.24 1.13 4.15
C MET A 1 30.73 1.03 4.31
N SER A 2 29.95 1.53 3.36
CA SER A 2 28.49 1.39 3.40
C SER A 2 28.13 -0.03 2.98
N ILE A 3 27.59 -0.82 3.89
CA ILE A 3 27.05 -2.15 3.59
C ILE A 3 25.81 -1.91 2.74
N SER A 4 25.88 -2.20 1.43
CA SER A 4 24.72 -2.17 0.54
C SER A 4 23.82 -3.36 0.88
N TYR A 5 22.66 -3.11 1.45
CA TYR A 5 21.63 -4.15 1.63
C TYR A 5 21.20 -4.71 0.28
N GLN A 6 21.32 -6.01 0.10
CA GLN A 6 20.75 -6.73 -1.03
C GLN A 6 19.51 -7.49 -0.55
N PRO A 7 18.36 -7.34 -1.22
CA PRO A 7 17.16 -8.13 -0.90
C PRO A 7 17.45 -9.63 -1.01
N PRO A 8 16.89 -10.48 -0.14
CA PRO A 8 17.17 -11.91 -0.13
C PRO A 8 16.38 -12.66 -1.23
N TYR A 9 16.55 -12.22 -2.49
CA TYR A 9 15.99 -12.93 -3.64
C TYR A 9 16.98 -12.93 -4.81
N THR A 10 16.88 -13.95 -5.65
CA THR A 10 17.63 -14.06 -6.89
C THR A 10 16.66 -13.99 -8.06
N VAL A 11 16.96 -13.15 -9.05
CA VAL A 11 16.19 -13.07 -10.28
C VAL A 11 16.47 -14.33 -11.11
N THR A 12 15.48 -15.20 -11.21
CA THR A 12 15.55 -16.43 -11.98
C THR A 12 14.99 -16.25 -13.39
N PRO A 13 15.34 -17.10 -14.39
CA PRO A 13 14.69 -17.09 -15.69
C PRO A 13 13.16 -17.25 -15.63
N ALA A 14 12.65 -17.96 -14.62
CA ALA A 14 11.22 -18.09 -14.39
C ALA A 14 10.56 -16.76 -14.01
N ILE A 15 11.21 -15.97 -13.15
CA ILE A 15 10.73 -14.61 -12.78
C ILE A 15 10.71 -13.71 -14.00
N ILE A 16 11.77 -13.71 -14.82
CA ILE A 16 11.84 -12.89 -16.04
C ILE A 16 10.72 -13.27 -17.02
N ARG A 17 10.49 -14.56 -17.22
CA ARG A 17 9.41 -15.06 -18.11
C ARG A 17 8.03 -14.64 -17.58
N LEU A 18 7.79 -14.73 -16.28
CA LEU A 18 6.51 -14.30 -15.67
C LEU A 18 6.30 -12.79 -15.85
N ILE A 19 7.33 -11.99 -15.62
CA ILE A 19 7.27 -10.53 -15.82
C ILE A 19 6.95 -10.23 -17.30
N SER A 20 7.60 -10.89 -18.24
CA SER A 20 7.34 -10.70 -19.68
C SER A 20 5.91 -11.06 -20.04
N ASN A 21 5.40 -12.19 -19.54
CA ASN A 21 4.02 -12.61 -19.79
C ASN A 21 3.01 -11.62 -19.19
N ILE A 22 3.23 -11.15 -17.96
CA ILE A 22 2.37 -10.14 -17.33
C ILE A 22 2.39 -8.84 -18.13
N SER A 23 3.57 -8.38 -18.55
CA SER A 23 3.71 -7.15 -19.35
C SER A 23 2.99 -7.26 -20.71
N GLU A 24 3.07 -8.42 -21.35
CA GLU A 24 2.35 -8.67 -22.60
C GLU A 24 0.84 -8.65 -22.41
N GLN A 25 0.33 -9.32 -21.36
CA GLN A 25 -1.10 -9.31 -21.06
C GLN A 25 -1.61 -7.91 -20.70
N LEU A 26 -0.83 -7.14 -19.96
CA LEU A 26 -1.15 -5.74 -19.65
C LEU A 26 -1.17 -4.87 -20.92
N GLY A 27 -0.20 -5.07 -21.83
CA GLY A 27 -0.18 -4.38 -23.11
C GLY A 27 -1.41 -4.69 -23.98
N ARG A 28 -1.83 -5.96 -24.05
CA ARG A 28 -3.07 -6.36 -24.73
C ARG A 28 -4.31 -5.75 -24.09
N LEU A 29 -4.37 -5.72 -22.75
CA LEU A 29 -5.49 -5.16 -22.02
C LEU A 29 -5.59 -3.65 -22.23
N SER A 30 -4.49 -2.92 -22.26
CA SER A 30 -4.48 -1.46 -22.45
C SER A 30 -5.04 -1.02 -23.81
N VAL A 31 -4.88 -1.84 -24.83
CA VAL A 31 -5.48 -1.60 -26.18
C VAL A 31 -6.99 -1.83 -26.17
N LEU A 32 -7.49 -2.73 -25.31
CA LEU A 32 -8.91 -3.08 -25.23
C LEU A 32 -9.69 -2.18 -24.26
N MET A 33 -9.01 -1.47 -23.37
CA MET A 33 -9.64 -0.56 -22.43
C MET A 33 -9.84 0.81 -23.07
N ASP A 34 -11.06 1.01 -23.58
CA ASP A 34 -11.53 2.33 -23.98
C ASP A 34 -11.48 3.28 -22.77
N GLU A 35 -10.91 4.49 -22.94
CA GLU A 35 -10.65 5.48 -21.86
C GLU A 35 -11.92 5.95 -21.13
N ASN A 36 -13.10 5.62 -21.66
CA ASN A 36 -14.39 6.13 -21.20
C ASN A 36 -15.09 5.31 -20.10
N ASN A 37 -14.46 4.28 -19.54
CA ASN A 37 -15.19 3.46 -18.56
C ASN A 37 -15.00 3.92 -17.10
N LEU A 38 -15.35 5.18 -16.82
CA LEU A 38 -15.33 5.78 -15.46
C LEU A 38 -16.07 4.92 -14.43
N ARG A 39 -17.14 4.24 -14.84
CA ARG A 39 -17.89 3.33 -13.97
C ARG A 39 -17.06 2.12 -13.57
N LEU A 40 -16.33 1.51 -14.49
CA LEU A 40 -15.47 0.37 -14.21
C LEU A 40 -14.30 0.77 -13.32
N ARG A 41 -13.68 1.92 -13.58
CA ARG A 41 -12.61 2.46 -12.73
C ARG A 41 -13.10 2.68 -11.29
N ARG A 42 -14.32 3.24 -11.11
CA ARG A 42 -14.92 3.44 -9.79
C ARG A 42 -15.17 2.10 -9.08
N ILE A 43 -15.75 1.11 -9.77
CA ILE A 43 -16.00 -0.23 -9.20
C ILE A 43 -14.67 -0.89 -8.79
N ASN A 44 -13.68 -0.87 -9.66
CA ASN A 44 -12.37 -1.46 -9.38
C ASN A 44 -11.69 -0.77 -8.20
N ARG A 45 -11.78 0.56 -8.08
CA ARG A 45 -11.26 1.29 -6.91
C ARG A 45 -11.94 0.83 -5.62
N ILE A 46 -13.26 0.72 -5.59
CA ILE A 46 -14.00 0.27 -4.41
C ILE A 46 -13.57 -1.15 -4.02
N ARG A 47 -13.48 -2.07 -4.97
CA ARG A 47 -13.05 -3.45 -4.74
C ARG A 47 -11.61 -3.54 -4.24
N THR A 48 -10.73 -2.74 -4.80
CA THR A 48 -9.32 -2.70 -4.36
C THR A 48 -9.21 -2.16 -2.93
N ILE A 49 -9.94 -1.10 -2.59
CA ILE A 49 -10.00 -0.57 -1.23
C ILE A 49 -10.54 -1.65 -0.28
N GLN A 50 -11.67 -2.26 -0.62
CA GLN A 50 -12.29 -3.28 0.21
C GLN A 50 -11.36 -4.48 0.41
N GLY A 51 -10.79 -5.04 -0.65
CA GLY A 51 -9.89 -6.19 -0.57
C GLY A 51 -8.62 -5.90 0.26
N SER A 52 -8.04 -4.70 0.10
CA SER A 52 -6.87 -4.29 0.86
C SER A 52 -7.16 -4.14 2.36
N LEU A 53 -8.25 -3.48 2.70
CA LEU A 53 -8.64 -3.26 4.09
C LEU A 53 -9.15 -4.54 4.77
N ALA A 54 -9.76 -5.46 4.02
CA ALA A 54 -10.18 -6.76 4.53
C ALA A 54 -8.99 -7.60 5.02
N ILE A 55 -7.83 -7.50 4.38
CA ILE A 55 -6.58 -8.14 4.84
C ILE A 55 -6.17 -7.62 6.22
N GLU A 56 -6.43 -6.33 6.50
CA GLU A 56 -6.15 -5.68 7.79
C GLU A 56 -7.29 -5.88 8.82
N GLY A 57 -8.30 -6.68 8.48
CA GLY A 57 -9.42 -7.01 9.37
C GLY A 57 -10.59 -6.04 9.35
N ASN A 58 -10.62 -5.08 8.40
CA ASN A 58 -11.77 -4.22 8.19
C ASN A 58 -12.95 -5.01 7.62
N THR A 59 -14.14 -4.84 8.18
CA THR A 59 -15.31 -5.66 7.88
C THR A 59 -16.33 -5.02 6.94
N LEU A 60 -16.04 -3.82 6.43
CA LEU A 60 -16.96 -3.08 5.57
C LEU A 60 -17.13 -3.73 4.20
N SER A 61 -18.38 -3.85 3.77
CA SER A 61 -18.76 -4.35 2.44
C SER A 61 -18.54 -3.30 1.34
N GLU A 62 -18.49 -3.74 0.07
CA GLU A 62 -18.43 -2.82 -1.09
C GLU A 62 -19.57 -1.79 -1.07
N ALA A 63 -20.78 -2.19 -0.64
CA ALA A 63 -21.94 -1.30 -0.54
C ALA A 63 -21.73 -0.21 0.52
N GLN A 64 -21.18 -0.56 1.68
CA GLN A 64 -20.86 0.40 2.75
C GLN A 64 -19.74 1.35 2.34
N ILE A 65 -18.69 0.86 1.68
CA ILE A 65 -17.61 1.69 1.15
C ILE A 65 -18.15 2.66 0.09
N THR A 66 -19.03 2.18 -0.79
CA THR A 66 -19.73 3.03 -1.77
C THR A 66 -20.53 4.13 -1.08
N ALA A 67 -21.29 3.80 -0.03
CA ALA A 67 -22.05 4.76 0.74
C ALA A 67 -21.15 5.83 1.40
N ILE A 68 -20.00 5.43 1.94
CA ILE A 68 -19.00 6.36 2.50
C ILE A 68 -18.45 7.28 1.40
N LEU A 69 -18.11 6.74 0.24
CA LEU A 69 -17.65 7.53 -0.93
C LEU A 69 -18.70 8.56 -1.39
N GLU A 70 -19.98 8.23 -1.25
CA GLU A 70 -21.11 9.11 -1.56
C GLU A 70 -21.48 10.07 -0.42
N GLY A 71 -20.69 10.11 0.67
CA GLY A 71 -20.96 10.96 1.84
C GLY A 71 -22.12 10.53 2.70
N LYS A 72 -22.66 9.32 2.50
CA LYS A 72 -23.76 8.77 3.30
C LYS A 72 -23.27 8.26 4.64
N ARG A 73 -24.16 8.25 5.63
CA ARG A 73 -23.87 7.65 6.93
C ARG A 73 -23.91 6.13 6.86
N VAL A 74 -22.93 5.48 7.48
CA VAL A 74 -22.83 4.02 7.57
C VAL A 74 -22.72 3.62 9.04
N MET A 75 -23.45 2.58 9.41
CA MET A 75 -23.36 1.98 10.75
C MET A 75 -22.24 0.93 10.73
N ALA A 76 -21.10 1.27 11.33
CA ALA A 76 -19.93 0.39 11.44
C ALA A 76 -18.98 0.93 12.54
N PRO A 77 -17.96 0.17 12.96
CA PRO A 77 -16.95 0.65 13.89
C PRO A 77 -16.30 1.95 13.38
N PRO A 78 -16.14 2.96 14.24
CA PRO A 78 -15.55 4.24 13.84
C PRO A 78 -14.15 4.10 13.20
N LYS A 79 -13.36 3.15 13.69
CA LYS A 79 -12.04 2.82 13.15
C LYS A 79 -12.15 2.37 11.68
N ASP A 80 -13.03 1.42 11.40
CA ASP A 80 -13.23 0.88 10.05
C ASP A 80 -13.65 1.97 9.06
N ILE A 81 -14.57 2.85 9.49
CA ILE A 81 -15.01 3.99 8.67
C ILE A 81 -13.84 4.96 8.41
N GLN A 82 -12.99 5.20 9.42
CA GLN A 82 -11.84 6.09 9.28
C GLN A 82 -10.80 5.50 8.32
N GLU A 83 -10.53 4.21 8.41
CA GLU A 83 -9.64 3.50 7.47
C GLU A 83 -10.10 3.64 6.01
N VAL A 84 -11.40 3.42 5.76
CA VAL A 84 -11.97 3.59 4.40
C VAL A 84 -11.86 5.03 3.92
N ARG A 85 -12.16 6.03 4.76
CA ARG A 85 -12.02 7.45 4.40
C ARG A 85 -10.58 7.81 4.05
N ASN A 86 -9.62 7.30 4.83
CA ASN A 86 -8.21 7.50 4.58
C ASN A 86 -7.76 6.84 3.28
N ALA A 87 -8.20 5.60 3.03
CA ALA A 87 -7.92 4.90 1.78
C ALA A 87 -8.47 5.65 0.56
N ILE A 88 -9.72 6.13 0.61
CA ILE A 88 -10.31 6.95 -0.46
C ILE A 88 -9.44 8.18 -0.75
N LYS A 89 -9.05 8.94 0.30
CA LYS A 89 -8.17 10.12 0.16
C LYS A 89 -6.81 9.76 -0.42
N ALA A 90 -6.23 8.65 0.02
CA ALA A 90 -4.96 8.18 -0.51
C ALA A 90 -5.06 7.85 -2.01
N TYR A 91 -6.13 7.20 -2.44
CA TYR A 91 -6.40 6.93 -3.85
C TYR A 91 -6.65 8.18 -4.69
N GLU A 92 -7.12 9.26 -4.11
CA GLU A 92 -7.26 10.56 -4.81
C GLU A 92 -5.92 11.26 -5.05
N GLN A 93 -4.92 10.95 -4.24
CA GLN A 93 -3.61 11.61 -4.25
C GLN A 93 -2.48 10.74 -4.80
N PHE A 94 -2.68 9.43 -4.98
CA PHE A 94 -1.60 8.48 -5.25
C PHE A 94 -0.80 8.79 -6.52
N GLU A 95 -1.43 9.37 -7.55
CA GLU A 95 -0.76 9.74 -8.80
C GLU A 95 0.27 10.87 -8.61
N SER A 96 0.10 11.68 -7.57
CA SER A 96 1.03 12.75 -7.22
C SER A 96 2.29 12.25 -6.48
N TRP A 97 2.26 11.00 -5.99
CA TRP A 97 3.34 10.45 -5.21
C TRP A 97 4.31 9.62 -6.05
N GLN A 98 5.60 9.84 -5.81
CA GLN A 98 6.67 9.03 -6.38
C GLN A 98 7.12 7.99 -5.35
N PRO A 99 7.00 6.68 -5.62
CA PRO A 99 7.31 5.62 -4.65
C PRO A 99 8.76 5.62 -4.17
N THR A 100 9.67 6.16 -4.98
CA THR A 100 11.10 6.26 -4.66
C THR A 100 11.45 7.50 -3.82
N ASN A 101 10.48 8.38 -3.58
CA ASN A 101 10.69 9.60 -2.81
C ASN A 101 10.25 9.38 -1.35
N GLY A 102 11.20 9.41 -0.41
CA GLY A 102 10.92 9.20 1.01
C GLY A 102 9.94 10.22 1.62
N LYS A 103 9.89 11.46 1.12
CA LYS A 103 8.91 12.46 1.57
C LYS A 103 7.50 12.07 1.13
N HIS A 104 7.32 11.61 -0.11
CA HIS A 104 6.03 11.17 -0.62
C HIS A 104 5.55 9.91 0.11
N LEU A 105 6.47 9.02 0.48
CA LEU A 105 6.14 7.86 1.32
C LEU A 105 5.57 8.29 2.68
N LEU A 106 6.21 9.24 3.36
CA LEU A 106 5.71 9.76 4.64
C LEU A 106 4.38 10.50 4.48
N GLN A 107 4.17 11.23 3.38
CA GLN A 107 2.88 11.85 3.07
C GLN A 107 1.79 10.79 2.87
N ALA A 108 2.06 9.74 2.11
CA ALA A 108 1.13 8.64 1.92
C ALA A 108 0.77 7.97 3.25
N HIS A 109 1.79 7.68 4.08
CA HIS A 109 1.59 7.14 5.42
C HIS A 109 0.75 8.09 6.30
N GLN A 110 1.01 9.41 6.25
CA GLN A 110 0.23 10.39 6.99
C GLN A 110 -1.24 10.38 6.59
N VAL A 111 -1.54 10.33 5.30
CA VAL A 111 -2.93 10.28 4.81
C VAL A 111 -3.60 8.99 5.22
N MET A 112 -2.92 7.84 5.05
CA MET A 112 -3.49 6.52 5.38
C MET A 112 -3.74 6.34 6.87
N MET A 113 -2.87 6.87 7.73
CA MET A 113 -2.91 6.68 9.18
C MET A 113 -3.59 7.83 9.94
N ALA A 114 -4.12 8.84 9.22
CA ALA A 114 -4.74 9.99 9.84
C ALA A 114 -5.89 9.60 10.79
N GLY A 115 -5.78 9.97 12.08
CA GLY A 115 -6.76 9.65 13.12
C GLY A 115 -6.80 8.18 13.54
N LEU A 116 -5.85 7.36 13.12
CA LEU A 116 -5.71 5.96 13.53
C LEU A 116 -4.52 5.78 14.49
N ILE A 117 -3.43 6.52 14.26
CA ILE A 117 -2.22 6.52 15.10
C ILE A 117 -1.67 7.93 15.25
N ASP A 118 -0.92 8.16 16.34
CA ASP A 118 -0.36 9.49 16.67
C ASP A 118 0.86 9.83 15.78
N ASP A 119 1.65 8.82 15.40
CA ASP A 119 2.89 8.98 14.62
C ASP A 119 2.67 8.90 13.09
N ALA A 120 1.47 9.27 12.60
CA ALA A 120 1.17 9.29 11.18
C ALA A 120 2.16 10.18 10.40
N GLY A 121 2.75 9.65 9.34
CA GLY A 121 3.71 10.36 8.50
C GLY A 121 5.13 10.47 9.07
N ARG A 122 5.48 9.66 10.05
CA ARG A 122 6.81 9.63 10.66
C ARG A 122 7.46 8.26 10.56
N TYR A 123 8.77 8.25 10.51
CA TYR A 123 9.50 7.01 10.74
C TYR A 123 9.44 6.63 12.22
N ARG A 124 9.31 5.34 12.50
CA ARG A 124 9.36 4.85 13.88
C ARG A 124 10.67 5.24 14.56
N SER A 125 10.58 5.53 15.85
CA SER A 125 11.74 5.84 16.71
C SER A 125 12.23 4.63 17.49
N GLY A 126 11.37 3.61 17.67
CA GLY A 126 11.69 2.38 18.40
C GLY A 126 11.88 1.18 17.48
N ASP A 127 12.51 0.15 18.03
CA ASP A 127 12.63 -1.14 17.35
C ASP A 127 11.30 -1.89 17.41
N VAL A 128 10.99 -2.65 16.36
CA VAL A 128 9.79 -3.46 16.27
C VAL A 128 10.12 -4.86 15.77
N GLY A 129 9.32 -5.82 16.19
CA GLY A 129 9.44 -7.20 15.78
C GLY A 129 8.09 -7.85 15.63
N VAL A 130 8.03 -8.91 14.85
CA VAL A 130 6.88 -9.79 14.76
C VAL A 130 7.02 -10.85 15.84
N MET A 131 6.02 -10.94 16.72
CA MET A 131 5.98 -11.95 17.78
C MET A 131 4.97 -13.04 17.43
N ASN A 132 5.36 -14.29 17.66
CA ASN A 132 4.42 -15.37 17.87
C ASN A 132 4.11 -15.42 19.37
N VAL A 133 3.08 -16.21 19.77
CA VAL A 133 2.57 -16.27 21.14
C VAL A 133 3.68 -16.43 22.21
N GLU A 134 4.82 -17.02 21.86
CA GLU A 134 5.91 -17.35 22.80
C GLU A 134 7.28 -16.77 22.46
N ALA A 135 7.49 -16.22 21.25
CA ALA A 135 8.82 -15.75 20.83
C ALA A 135 8.77 -14.67 19.76
N VAL A 136 9.85 -13.86 19.69
CA VAL A 136 10.09 -12.96 18.57
C VAL A 136 10.50 -13.78 17.35
N VAL A 137 9.66 -13.82 16.34
CA VAL A 137 9.89 -14.59 15.10
C VAL A 137 10.75 -13.80 14.12
N HIS A 138 10.61 -12.48 14.11
CA HIS A 138 11.38 -11.61 13.23
C HIS A 138 11.59 -10.24 13.88
N MET A 139 12.82 -9.77 13.88
CA MET A 139 13.17 -8.41 14.27
C MET A 139 13.37 -7.56 13.03
N ALA A 140 12.66 -6.45 12.97
CA ALA A 140 12.92 -5.46 11.94
C ALA A 140 14.29 -4.80 12.15
N PRO A 141 14.93 -4.26 11.08
CA PRO A 141 16.18 -3.52 11.23
C PRO A 141 16.04 -2.39 12.26
N PRO A 142 17.11 -2.06 13.00
CA PRO A 142 17.08 -0.97 13.97
C PRO A 142 16.53 0.34 13.37
N ALA A 143 15.74 1.08 14.15
CA ALA A 143 15.10 2.32 13.70
C ALA A 143 16.08 3.35 13.14
N ILE A 144 17.31 3.40 13.67
CA ILE A 144 18.37 4.30 13.20
C ILE A 144 18.78 4.05 11.75
N ASN A 145 18.70 2.80 11.28
CA ASN A 145 19.06 2.43 9.92
C ASN A 145 18.02 2.85 8.88
N ILE A 146 16.78 3.10 9.30
CA ILE A 146 15.70 3.53 8.41
C ILE A 146 15.93 4.95 7.92
N ARG A 147 16.47 5.83 8.76
CA ARG A 147 16.75 7.24 8.41
C ARG A 147 17.90 7.39 7.43
N SER A 148 18.89 6.50 7.48
CA SER A 148 20.07 6.56 6.61
C SER A 148 19.85 5.96 5.21
N SER A 149 18.82 5.12 5.03
CA SER A 149 18.49 4.50 3.73
C SER A 149 16.99 4.33 3.53
N PRO A 150 16.21 5.41 3.54
CA PRO A 150 14.75 5.37 3.74
C PRO A 150 14.00 4.57 2.68
N VAL A 151 14.39 4.67 1.42
CA VAL A 151 13.65 4.05 0.32
C VAL A 151 13.90 2.55 0.20
N ARG A 152 15.12 2.09 0.44
CA ARG A 152 15.48 0.66 0.32
C ARG A 152 14.92 -0.18 1.46
N TYR A 153 14.97 0.31 2.69
CA TYR A 153 14.43 -0.40 3.86
C TYR A 153 12.91 -0.37 3.94
N SER A 154 12.29 0.66 3.41
CA SER A 154 10.85 0.83 3.41
C SER A 154 10.12 -0.18 2.49
N ILE A 155 10.71 -0.50 1.34
CA ILE A 155 10.11 -1.42 0.37
C ILE A 155 10.31 -2.89 0.77
N THR A 156 11.40 -3.21 1.47
CA THR A 156 11.77 -4.60 1.79
C THR A 156 11.42 -5.05 3.19
N ASN A 157 11.07 -4.13 4.10
CA ASN A 157 10.74 -4.48 5.47
C ASN A 157 9.38 -3.93 5.87
N SER A 158 8.44 -4.83 5.96
CA SER A 158 7.03 -4.63 6.23
C SER A 158 6.68 -3.90 7.54
N SER A 159 7.64 -3.55 8.37
CA SER A 159 7.38 -2.93 9.67
C SER A 159 6.98 -1.44 9.61
N LEU A 160 7.18 -0.75 8.47
CA LEU A 160 6.50 0.52 8.17
C LEU A 160 5.13 0.27 7.52
N PHE A 161 4.94 -0.93 6.98
CA PHE A 161 3.80 -1.32 6.17
C PHE A 161 2.84 -2.29 6.86
N THR A 162 3.03 -2.59 8.14
CA THR A 162 2.03 -3.34 8.91
C THR A 162 0.66 -2.66 8.92
N HIS A 163 0.59 -1.40 8.50
CA HIS A 163 -0.65 -0.64 8.41
C HIS A 163 -0.90 0.00 7.03
N LEU A 164 -0.03 -0.21 6.04
CA LEU A 164 -0.33 0.19 4.67
C LEU A 164 -0.88 -1.04 3.94
N PRO A 165 -2.06 -0.94 3.31
CA PRO A 165 -2.58 -2.02 2.50
C PRO A 165 -1.52 -2.46 1.49
N MET A 166 -1.17 -3.75 1.49
CA MET A 166 -0.16 -4.34 0.58
C MET A 166 -0.37 -3.93 -0.88
N ALA A 167 -1.63 -3.64 -1.26
CA ALA A 167 -1.99 -3.17 -2.59
C ALA A 167 -1.38 -1.80 -2.95
N MET A 168 -1.16 -0.88 -1.99
CA MET A 168 -0.52 0.41 -2.30
C MET A 168 0.98 0.25 -2.55
N VAL A 169 1.62 -0.72 -1.90
CA VAL A 169 3.05 -1.02 -2.10
C VAL A 169 3.28 -1.68 -3.47
N ALA A 170 2.42 -2.61 -3.84
CA ALA A 170 2.46 -3.26 -5.15
C ALA A 170 2.08 -2.29 -6.29
N TRP A 171 1.15 -1.37 -6.04
CA TRP A 171 0.69 -0.41 -7.04
C TRP A 171 1.70 0.71 -7.31
N GLY A 172 2.46 1.15 -6.34
CA GLY A 172 3.55 2.11 -6.56
C GLY A 172 4.62 1.60 -7.54
N ALA A 173 4.77 0.28 -7.66
CA ALA A 173 5.62 -0.36 -8.66
C ALA A 173 4.97 -0.49 -10.05
N TYR A 174 3.62 -0.52 -10.13
CA TYR A 174 2.86 -0.80 -11.37
C TYR A 174 1.99 0.36 -11.86
N GLY A 175 1.76 1.40 -11.05
CA GLY A 175 0.77 2.46 -11.33
C GLY A 175 1.06 3.40 -12.49
N ARG A 176 2.18 3.29 -13.18
CA ARG A 176 2.52 4.16 -14.33
C ARG A 176 2.02 3.66 -15.69
N HIS A 177 1.27 2.58 -15.76
CA HIS A 177 0.74 2.05 -17.02
C HIS A 177 -0.79 2.11 -17.13
N TRP A 178 -1.46 2.88 -16.26
CA TRP A 178 -2.92 3.05 -16.29
C TRP A 178 -3.35 4.50 -16.52
N SER A 179 -2.56 5.28 -17.23
CA SER A 179 -2.97 6.57 -17.82
C SER A 179 -3.49 6.39 -19.23
#